data_212a9b1fa04cedfa35e34f25dd4e6636
#
_entry.id   212a9b1fa04cedfa35e34f25dd4e6636
#
_cell.length_a   1.000
_cell.length_b   1.000
_cell.length_c   1.000
_cell.angle_alpha   90.00
_cell.angle_beta   90.00
_cell.angle_gamma   90.00
#
_symmetry.space_group_name_H-M   'P 1'
#
loop_
_entity.id
_entity.type
_entity.pdbx_description
1 polymer ?
#
loop_
_entity_poly.entity_id
_entity_poly.type
_entity_poly.pdbx_seq_one_letter_code
_entity_poly.pdbx_strand_id
1 'polypeptide(L)'
;ARCQDINDAALDALKAADLGDAIRHRIGHGMGLEGHEAPWLAPGDMTEVLPNMVFSNEPGVYRPGRDGYRTINTMLVHADHVEIPSRFLADTTIDQRVIAL
;
A
#
# COMPACT_ATOMS: atom_id res chain seq x y z
N ALA A 1 7.40 0.98 14.33
CA ALA A 1 6.66 1.87 13.41
C ALA A 1 5.18 1.86 13.73
N ARG A 2 4.51 2.95 13.48
CA ARG A 2 3.06 3.08 13.61
C ARG A 2 2.41 3.03 12.24
N CYS A 3 1.12 2.73 12.20
CA CYS A 3 0.39 2.62 10.93
C CYS A 3 0.44 3.90 10.10
N GLN A 4 0.36 5.07 10.76
CA GLN A 4 0.49 6.33 10.03
C GLN A 4 1.89 6.50 9.41
N ASP A 5 2.96 6.01 10.04
CA ASP A 5 4.33 6.16 9.51
C ASP A 5 4.48 5.42 8.18
N ILE A 6 3.84 4.27 8.06
CA ILE A 6 3.84 3.50 6.81
C ILE A 6 3.04 4.23 5.73
N ASN A 7 1.88 4.76 6.08
CA ASN A 7 1.08 5.57 5.18
C ASN A 7 1.88 6.78 4.68
N ASP A 8 2.51 7.51 5.59
CA ASP A 8 3.23 8.73 5.27
C ASP A 8 4.44 8.44 4.38
N ALA A 9 5.17 7.36 4.63
CA ALA A 9 6.30 6.96 3.80
C ALA A 9 5.88 6.71 2.34
N ALA A 10 4.74 6.04 2.13
CA ALA A 10 4.22 5.80 0.79
C ALA A 10 3.73 7.09 0.12
N LEU A 11 3.01 7.94 0.86
CA LEU A 11 2.52 9.21 0.32
C LEU A 11 3.68 10.17 -0.01
N ASP A 12 4.71 10.20 0.82
CA ASP A 12 5.89 11.04 0.58
C ASP A 12 6.63 10.61 -0.69
N ALA A 13 6.71 9.31 -0.97
CA ALA A 13 7.27 8.80 -2.22
C ALA A 13 6.45 9.28 -3.44
N LEU A 14 5.13 9.26 -3.35
CA LEU A 14 4.26 9.77 -4.41
C LEU A 14 4.39 11.28 -4.60
N LYS A 15 4.48 12.03 -3.50
CA LYS A 15 4.68 13.49 -3.54
C LYS A 15 6.03 13.83 -4.16
N ALA A 16 7.08 13.09 -3.83
CA ALA A 16 8.41 13.29 -4.41
C ALA A 16 8.45 13.02 -5.92
N ALA A 17 7.51 12.24 -6.44
CA ALA A 17 7.33 11.99 -7.88
C ALA A 17 6.34 12.94 -8.55
N ASP A 18 5.98 14.06 -7.90
CA ASP A 18 4.99 15.05 -8.37
C ASP A 18 3.56 14.47 -8.54
N LEU A 19 3.22 13.46 -7.76
CA LEU A 19 1.90 12.82 -7.82
C LEU A 19 1.01 13.15 -6.62
N GLY A 20 1.41 14.12 -5.78
CA GLY A 20 0.67 14.48 -4.57
C GLY A 20 -0.77 14.89 -4.82
N ASP A 21 -1.04 15.63 -5.89
CA ASP A 21 -2.39 16.09 -6.26
C ASP A 21 -3.30 14.95 -6.73
N ALA A 22 -2.75 13.81 -7.07
CA ALA A 22 -3.47 12.65 -7.56
C ALA A 22 -3.82 11.63 -6.47
N ILE A 23 -3.39 11.85 -5.23
CA ILE A 23 -3.68 10.98 -4.09
C ILE A 23 -5.12 11.20 -3.65
N ARG A 24 -5.88 10.11 -3.46
CA ARG A 24 -7.30 10.15 -3.09
C ARG A 24 -7.66 9.32 -1.88
N HIS A 25 -6.77 8.46 -1.40
CA HIS A 25 -7.07 7.58 -0.28
C HIS A 25 -5.81 7.20 0.51
N ARG A 26 -6.02 6.63 1.70
CA ARG A 26 -4.96 6.00 2.50
C ARG A 26 -4.32 4.85 1.72
N ILE A 27 -3.13 4.41 2.16
CA ILE A 27 -2.39 3.41 1.39
C ILE A 27 -2.77 1.97 1.70
N GLY A 28 -3.51 1.71 2.77
CA GLY A 28 -3.90 0.34 3.07
C GLY A 28 -4.75 0.18 4.31
N HIS A 29 -5.01 -1.07 4.65
CA HIS A 29 -5.88 -1.46 5.76
C HIS A 29 -5.47 -2.81 6.32
N GLY A 30 -5.91 -3.09 7.56
CA GLY A 30 -5.81 -4.41 8.15
C GLY A 30 -6.68 -5.42 7.40
N MET A 31 -6.27 -6.67 7.48
CA MET A 31 -6.97 -7.80 6.89
C MET A 31 -7.02 -8.94 7.90
N GLY A 32 -8.19 -9.55 8.06
CA GLY A 32 -8.42 -10.66 8.95
C GLY A 32 -9.68 -11.40 8.55
N LEU A 33 -10.62 -11.55 9.47
CA LEU A 33 -11.92 -12.15 9.18
C LEU A 33 -12.73 -11.29 8.21
N GLU A 34 -12.53 -9.97 8.27
CA GLU A 34 -13.13 -9.04 7.33
C GLU A 34 -12.10 -8.65 6.26
N GLY A 35 -12.56 -8.34 5.05
CA GLY A 35 -11.71 -7.90 3.96
C GLY A 35 -11.02 -6.55 4.25
N HIS A 36 -11.73 -5.68 4.97
CA HIS A 36 -11.23 -4.39 5.44
C HIS A 36 -11.53 -4.26 6.92
N GLU A 37 -10.48 -4.16 7.73
CA GLU A 37 -10.62 -3.98 9.18
C GLU A 37 -9.49 -3.14 9.75
N ALA A 38 -9.70 -2.60 10.95
CA ALA A 38 -8.64 -1.90 11.68
C ALA A 38 -7.46 -2.84 11.97
N PRO A 39 -6.22 -2.30 12.14
CA PRO A 39 -5.91 -0.88 12.02
C PRO A 39 -5.78 -0.44 10.55
N TRP A 40 -5.69 0.87 10.34
CA TRP A 40 -5.65 1.48 9.02
C TRP A 40 -4.27 2.07 8.75
N LEU A 41 -3.70 1.81 7.58
CA LEU A 41 -2.50 2.53 7.13
C LEU A 41 -2.96 3.89 6.59
N ALA A 42 -3.19 4.81 7.51
CA ALA A 42 -3.87 6.07 7.25
C ALA A 42 -3.29 7.19 8.12
N PRO A 43 -3.48 8.45 7.69
CA PRO A 43 -3.12 9.58 8.54
C PRO A 43 -3.85 9.50 9.89
N GLY A 44 -3.11 9.71 10.97
CA GLY A 44 -3.67 9.73 12.33
C GLY A 44 -3.84 8.37 13.00
N ASP A 45 -3.63 7.26 12.29
CA ASP A 45 -3.67 5.94 12.93
C ASP A 45 -2.35 5.66 13.65
N MET A 46 -2.37 5.80 14.96
CA MET A 46 -1.19 5.68 15.84
C MET A 46 -0.96 4.26 16.34
N THR A 47 -1.69 3.28 15.82
CA THR A 47 -1.54 1.87 16.20
C THR A 47 -0.12 1.40 15.86
N GLU A 48 0.53 0.77 16.83
CA GLU A 48 1.85 0.18 16.64
C GLU A 48 1.74 -1.06 15.73
N VAL A 49 2.63 -1.16 14.75
CA VAL A 49 2.70 -2.31 13.87
C VAL A 49 3.44 -3.45 14.58
N LEU A 50 2.78 -4.57 14.77
CA LEU A 50 3.29 -5.72 15.53
C LEU A 50 3.40 -6.96 14.62
N PRO A 51 4.26 -7.92 15.00
CA PRO A 51 4.32 -9.21 14.31
C PRO A 51 2.94 -9.89 14.25
N ASN A 52 2.71 -10.64 13.18
CA ASN A 52 1.46 -11.34 12.86
C ASN A 52 0.31 -10.44 12.39
N MET A 53 0.52 -9.14 12.26
CA MET A 53 -0.44 -8.29 11.58
C MET A 53 -0.36 -8.50 10.08
N VAL A 54 -1.52 -8.40 9.42
CA VAL A 54 -1.65 -8.51 7.97
C VAL A 54 -2.29 -7.23 7.44
N PHE A 55 -1.68 -6.64 6.42
CA PHE A 55 -2.17 -5.42 5.80
C PHE A 55 -2.24 -5.56 4.29
N SER A 56 -3.15 -4.81 3.68
CA SER A 56 -3.00 -4.43 2.28
C SER A 56 -2.04 -3.25 2.17
N ASN A 57 -1.27 -3.21 1.09
CA ASN A 57 -0.47 -2.05 0.70
C ASN A 57 -0.89 -1.69 -0.72
N GLU A 58 -1.67 -0.61 -0.84
CA GLU A 58 -2.35 -0.29 -2.09
C GLU A 58 -2.28 1.20 -2.43
N PRO A 59 -1.08 1.78 -2.50
CA PRO A 59 -0.96 3.17 -2.92
C PRO A 59 -1.53 3.35 -4.31
N GLY A 60 -2.24 4.45 -4.51
CA GLY A 60 -2.89 4.75 -5.78
C GLY A 60 -2.87 6.23 -6.09
N VAL A 61 -2.89 6.53 -7.37
CA VAL A 61 -2.99 7.89 -7.90
C VAL A 61 -4.07 7.93 -8.97
N TYR A 62 -4.84 9.02 -8.98
CA TYR A 62 -6.01 9.13 -9.84
C TYR A 62 -6.11 10.54 -10.41
N ARG A 63 -6.28 10.61 -11.73
CA ARG A 63 -6.51 11.87 -12.43
C ARG A 63 -7.87 11.78 -13.12
N PRO A 64 -8.95 12.31 -12.50
CA PRO A 64 -10.30 12.18 -13.02
C PRO A 64 -10.42 12.58 -14.48
N GLY A 65 -11.09 11.74 -15.28
CA GLY A 65 -11.23 11.96 -16.71
C GLY A 65 -10.01 11.62 -17.55
N ARG A 66 -8.91 11.17 -16.94
CA ARG A 66 -7.66 10.82 -17.66
C ARG A 66 -7.23 9.39 -17.39
N ASP A 67 -6.82 9.09 -16.16
CA ASP A 67 -6.27 7.78 -15.81
C ASP A 67 -6.27 7.57 -14.30
N GLY A 68 -5.89 6.37 -13.91
CA GLY A 68 -5.65 6.00 -12.53
C GLY A 68 -4.80 4.74 -12.46
N TYR A 69 -3.97 4.65 -11.43
CA TYR A 69 -3.08 3.53 -11.20
C TYR A 69 -3.08 3.17 -9.73
N ARG A 70 -3.20 1.88 -9.43
CA ARG A 70 -3.06 1.34 -8.10
C ARG A 70 -2.33 0.01 -8.15
N THR A 71 -1.35 -0.16 -7.30
CA THR A 71 -0.67 -1.44 -7.10
C THR A 71 -1.05 -1.97 -5.72
N ILE A 72 -1.48 -3.22 -5.63
CA ILE A 72 -1.93 -3.84 -4.40
C ILE A 72 -1.04 -5.03 -4.08
N ASN A 73 -0.50 -5.07 -2.86
CA ASN A 73 0.18 -6.21 -2.29
C ASN A 73 -0.35 -6.50 -0.90
N THR A 74 -0.32 -7.76 -0.50
CA THR A 74 -0.53 -8.16 0.89
C THR A 74 0.80 -8.14 1.61
N MET A 75 0.82 -7.61 2.84
CA MET A 75 2.00 -7.60 3.71
C MET A 75 1.74 -8.44 4.94
N LEU A 76 2.59 -9.43 5.18
CA LEU A 76 2.63 -10.19 6.43
C LEU A 76 3.77 -9.66 7.28
N VAL A 77 3.44 -9.16 8.47
CA VAL A 77 4.45 -8.58 9.37
C VAL A 77 5.06 -9.68 10.22
N HIS A 78 6.37 -9.83 10.13
CA HIS A 78 7.18 -10.68 11.01
C HIS A 78 7.95 -9.82 12.01
N ALA A 79 8.64 -10.47 12.96
CA ALA A 79 9.36 -9.75 14.01
C ALA A 79 10.50 -8.87 13.47
N ASP A 80 11.13 -9.27 12.36
CA ASP A 80 12.33 -8.64 11.80
C ASP A 80 12.21 -8.25 10.32
N HIS A 81 11.10 -8.58 9.66
CA HIS A 81 10.90 -8.27 8.25
C HIS A 81 9.41 -8.29 7.88
N VAL A 82 9.13 -7.87 6.65
CA VAL A 82 7.82 -7.96 6.02
C VAL A 82 7.90 -8.95 4.86
N GLU A 83 6.95 -9.87 4.80
CA GLU A 83 6.81 -10.82 3.71
C GLU A 83 5.68 -10.36 2.77
N ILE A 84 5.93 -10.43 1.48
CA ILE A 84 4.93 -10.16 0.45
C ILE A 84 4.64 -11.47 -0.27
N PRO A 85 3.51 -12.16 0.06
CA PRO A 85 3.22 -13.47 -0.52
C PRO A 85 2.94 -13.43 -2.02
N SER A 86 2.45 -12.31 -2.55
CA SER A 86 2.26 -12.13 -4.00
C SER A 86 3.60 -11.90 -4.72
N ARG A 87 4.47 -12.90 -4.68
CA ARG A 87 5.86 -12.82 -5.16
C ARG A 87 5.95 -12.47 -6.64
N PHE A 88 5.08 -13.03 -7.46
CA PHE A 88 5.08 -12.72 -8.89
C PHE A 88 4.91 -11.21 -9.14
N LEU A 89 3.96 -10.58 -8.46
CA LEU A 89 3.74 -9.13 -8.61
C LEU A 89 4.84 -8.31 -7.94
N ALA A 90 5.35 -8.74 -6.80
CA ALA A 90 6.40 -8.04 -6.08
C ALA A 90 7.75 -8.06 -6.84
N ASP A 91 8.03 -9.17 -7.51
CA ASP A 91 9.32 -9.40 -8.19
C ASP A 91 9.31 -8.99 -9.67
N THR A 92 8.18 -8.54 -10.22
CA THR A 92 8.08 -8.08 -11.61
C THR A 92 8.13 -6.57 -11.71
N THR A 93 8.76 -6.08 -12.79
CA THR A 93 8.74 -4.65 -13.14
C THR A 93 7.42 -4.27 -13.81
N ILE A 94 7.15 -2.98 -13.90
CA ILE A 94 5.96 -2.48 -14.61
C ILE A 94 5.96 -2.97 -16.07
N ASP A 95 7.10 -2.91 -16.74
CA ASP A 95 7.21 -3.36 -18.13
C ASP A 95 6.86 -4.84 -18.31
N GLN A 96 7.24 -5.68 -17.34
CA GLN A 96 6.90 -7.11 -17.35
C GLN A 96 5.43 -7.38 -17.15
N ARG A 97 4.66 -6.42 -16.67
CA ARG A 97 3.22 -6.52 -16.44
C ARG A 97 2.38 -6.00 -17.62
N VAL A 98 3.02 -5.41 -18.61
CA VAL A 98 2.35 -4.94 -19.82
C VAL A 98 2.19 -6.11 -20.79
N ILE A 99 0.96 -6.36 -21.19
CA ILE A 99 0.61 -7.44 -22.12
C ILE A 99 0.28 -6.82 -23.47
N ALA A 100 0.96 -7.27 -24.50
CA ALA A 100 0.63 -6.89 -25.88
C ALA A 100 -0.62 -7.69 -26.34
N LEU A 101 -1.61 -6.99 -26.84
CA LEU A 101 -2.87 -7.57 -27.32
C LEU A 101 -2.84 -7.81 -28.84
#